data_8459867832316feb5d534030bbde6c53
#
_entry.id   8459867832316feb5d534030bbde6c53
#
_cell.length_a   1.000
_cell.length_b   1.000
_cell.length_c   1.000
_cell.angle_alpha   90.00
_cell.angle_beta   90.00
_cell.angle_gamma   90.00
#
_symmetry.space_group_name_H-M   'P 1'
#
loop_
_entity.id
_entity.type
_entity.pdbx_description
1 polymer ?
#
loop_
_entity_poly.entity_id
_entity_poly.type
_entity_poly.pdbx_seq_one_letter_code
_entity_poly.pdbx_strand_id
1 'polypeptide(L)'
;MAEETKDTAAPAAPTGEAAPAAKKSKKKAKKNILNGVVHIQSTFNNTIITITDVSGNVISWSSAGARGFRGSRKSTPFAAQVAAGDAAAKAMDHGLKNVTVMVKGPGAGRESALRAIAAAGLKISLIRDVTPIPHNGCRQPKRRRV
;
A
#
# COMPACT_ATOMS: atom_id res chain seq x y z
N MET A 1 33.85 62.22 20.00
CA MET A 1 33.27 62.79 18.77
C MET A 1 32.56 61.64 18.11
N ALA A 2 31.32 61.49 18.37
CA ALA A 2 30.19 62.08 17.60
C ALA A 2 30.09 61.43 16.21
N GLU A 3 29.11 60.87 15.70
CA GLU A 3 27.64 60.98 15.70
C GLU A 3 27.12 59.96 14.74
N GLU A 4 26.11 59.27 15.13
CA GLU A 4 24.72 59.40 14.71
C GLU A 4 24.36 58.83 13.32
N THR A 5 23.50 57.88 13.42
CA THR A 5 22.07 57.72 13.08
C THR A 5 21.72 57.50 11.61
N LYS A 6 20.96 56.50 11.32
CA LYS A 6 19.49 56.56 11.03
C LYS A 6 19.01 55.29 10.39
N ASP A 7 18.16 54.63 11.06
CA ASP A 7 16.80 54.20 10.67
C ASP A 7 16.44 54.31 9.19
N THR A 8 16.03 53.24 8.62
CA THR A 8 14.87 53.25 7.75
C THR A 8 14.19 51.86 7.71
N ALA A 9 12.96 51.93 8.13
CA ALA A 9 11.98 50.88 8.29
C ALA A 9 11.74 50.00 7.05
N ALA A 10 11.36 48.77 7.34
CA ALA A 10 10.66 47.86 6.44
C ALA A 10 9.29 48.40 6.00
N PRO A 11 8.74 47.89 4.92
CA PRO A 11 7.33 47.52 4.99
C PRO A 11 7.09 46.03 4.74
N ALA A 12 6.32 45.46 5.66
CA ALA A 12 5.75 44.16 5.59
C ALA A 12 4.85 44.00 4.36
N ALA A 13 5.05 42.94 3.63
CA ALA A 13 4.08 42.41 2.67
C ALA A 13 3.18 41.37 3.38
N PRO A 14 1.86 41.45 3.27
CA PRO A 14 0.98 40.40 3.75
C PRO A 14 0.88 39.29 2.71
N THR A 15 1.55 38.22 2.91
CA THR A 15 1.30 36.98 2.19
C THR A 15 0.05 36.33 2.74
N GLY A 16 -1.04 36.49 2.03
CA GLY A 16 -2.26 35.75 2.24
C GLY A 16 -2.04 34.27 1.86
N GLU A 17 -1.75 33.45 2.84
CA GLU A 17 -1.65 32.01 2.71
C GLU A 17 -3.05 31.42 2.74
N ALA A 18 -3.60 31.19 1.55
CA ALA A 18 -4.82 30.41 1.38
C ALA A 18 -4.48 28.95 1.66
N ALA A 19 -4.77 28.49 2.86
CA ALA A 19 -4.74 27.09 3.22
C ALA A 19 -5.66 26.29 2.28
N PRO A 20 -5.18 25.19 1.62
CA PRO A 20 -6.06 24.36 0.81
C PRO A 20 -7.06 23.67 1.73
N ALA A 21 -8.34 23.96 1.53
CA ALA A 21 -9.45 23.32 2.23
C ALA A 21 -9.31 21.80 2.15
N ALA A 22 -9.02 21.19 3.29
CA ALA A 22 -8.99 19.74 3.43
C ALA A 22 -10.36 19.18 3.05
N LYS A 23 -10.47 18.57 1.88
CA LYS A 23 -11.65 17.82 1.45
C LYS A 23 -11.87 16.71 2.49
N LYS A 24 -12.84 16.90 3.38
CA LYS A 24 -13.31 15.88 4.33
C LYS A 24 -13.75 14.67 3.50
N SER A 25 -12.89 13.65 3.42
CA SER A 25 -13.25 12.37 2.82
C SER A 25 -14.43 11.81 3.61
N LYS A 26 -15.57 11.61 2.94
CA LYS A 26 -16.73 10.94 3.52
C LYS A 26 -16.24 9.60 4.09
N LYS A 27 -16.23 9.42 5.39
CA LYS A 27 -15.93 8.14 6.05
C LYS A 27 -16.89 7.11 5.48
N LYS A 28 -16.37 6.17 4.67
CA LYS A 28 -17.17 5.04 4.18
C LYS A 28 -17.71 4.28 5.38
N ALA A 29 -18.99 3.94 5.33
CA ALA A 29 -19.65 3.16 6.39
C ALA A 29 -18.86 1.89 6.66
N LYS A 30 -18.60 1.59 7.94
CA LYS A 30 -17.93 0.35 8.34
C LYS A 30 -18.83 -0.82 7.98
N LYS A 31 -18.32 -1.74 7.17
CA LYS A 31 -19.00 -3.00 6.83
C LYS A 31 -18.49 -4.05 7.81
N ASN A 32 -19.38 -4.74 8.52
CA ASN A 32 -19.01 -5.87 9.39
C ASN A 32 -18.81 -7.13 8.55
N ILE A 33 -17.58 -7.37 8.10
CA ILE A 33 -17.21 -8.51 7.27
C ILE A 33 -16.26 -9.39 8.08
N LEU A 34 -16.68 -10.61 8.41
CA LEU A 34 -15.87 -11.54 9.23
C LEU A 34 -14.85 -12.33 8.40
N ASN A 35 -15.23 -12.72 7.18
CA ASN A 35 -14.43 -13.55 6.30
C ASN A 35 -14.07 -12.78 5.02
N GLY A 36 -12.83 -12.90 4.56
CA GLY A 36 -12.39 -12.25 3.34
C GLY A 36 -11.28 -12.98 2.62
N VAL A 37 -10.93 -12.46 1.46
CA VAL A 37 -9.84 -12.99 0.63
C VAL A 37 -8.76 -11.92 0.49
N VAL A 38 -7.52 -12.30 0.77
CA VAL A 38 -6.35 -11.44 0.58
C VAL A 38 -5.65 -11.85 -0.71
N HIS A 39 -5.54 -10.92 -1.64
CA HIS A 39 -4.82 -11.11 -2.88
C HIS A 39 -3.45 -10.42 -2.77
N ILE A 40 -2.38 -11.18 -2.83
CA ILE A 40 -1.01 -10.68 -2.84
C ILE A 40 -0.47 -10.84 -4.25
N GLN A 41 -0.17 -9.73 -4.91
CA GLN A 41 0.54 -9.72 -6.18
C GLN A 41 1.94 -9.18 -5.99
N SER A 42 2.94 -10.07 -6.04
CA SER A 42 4.34 -9.72 -5.89
C SER A 42 5.08 -9.89 -7.21
N THR A 43 5.45 -8.78 -7.82
CA THR A 43 6.29 -8.74 -9.03
C THR A 43 7.72 -8.38 -8.65
N PHE A 44 8.67 -8.49 -9.58
CA PHE A 44 10.05 -8.04 -9.37
C PHE A 44 10.19 -6.54 -9.09
N ASN A 45 9.18 -5.72 -9.43
CA ASN A 45 9.23 -4.27 -9.29
C ASN A 45 8.34 -3.71 -8.17
N ASN A 46 7.31 -4.43 -7.76
CA ASN A 46 6.32 -3.93 -6.80
C ASN A 46 5.55 -5.06 -6.13
N THR A 47 5.03 -4.81 -4.93
CA THR A 47 4.07 -5.68 -4.26
C THR A 47 2.78 -4.91 -4.02
N ILE A 48 1.66 -5.52 -4.41
CA ILE A 48 0.30 -4.98 -4.25
C ILE A 48 -0.50 -5.97 -3.42
N ILE A 49 -1.17 -5.47 -2.40
CA ILE A 49 -2.06 -6.24 -1.54
C ILE A 49 -3.47 -5.67 -1.69
N THR A 50 -4.42 -6.55 -1.97
CA THR A 50 -5.84 -6.21 -2.06
C THR A 50 -6.62 -7.16 -1.19
N ILE A 51 -7.49 -6.63 -0.33
CA ILE A 51 -8.34 -7.42 0.55
C ILE A 51 -9.78 -7.23 0.11
N THR A 52 -10.44 -8.35 -0.17
CA THR A 52 -11.83 -8.39 -0.65
C THR A 52 -12.69 -9.16 0.33
N ASP A 53 -14.00 -8.98 0.22
CA ASP A 53 -14.98 -9.89 0.82
C ASP A 53 -15.06 -11.20 0.02
N VAL A 54 -15.90 -12.13 0.47
CA VAL A 54 -16.13 -13.41 -0.23
C VAL A 54 -16.80 -13.21 -1.59
N SER A 55 -17.53 -12.10 -1.77
CA SER A 55 -18.20 -11.75 -3.03
C SER A 55 -17.26 -11.06 -4.05
N GLY A 56 -16.00 -10.78 -3.66
CA GLY A 56 -15.01 -10.12 -4.52
C GLY A 56 -14.99 -8.59 -4.45
N ASN A 57 -15.82 -7.96 -3.60
CA ASN A 57 -15.78 -6.50 -3.43
C ASN A 57 -14.56 -6.09 -2.63
N VAL A 58 -13.85 -5.06 -3.08
CA VAL A 58 -12.67 -4.57 -2.39
C VAL A 58 -13.04 -3.83 -1.09
N ILE A 59 -12.46 -4.27 0.01
CA ILE A 59 -12.57 -3.66 1.34
C ILE A 59 -11.43 -2.65 1.53
N SER A 60 -10.20 -3.12 1.34
CA SER A 60 -8.98 -2.33 1.47
C SER A 60 -7.93 -2.75 0.47
N TRP A 61 -7.02 -1.85 0.18
CA TRP A 61 -5.84 -2.16 -0.62
C TRP A 61 -4.66 -1.29 -0.20
N SER A 62 -3.47 -1.76 -0.48
CA SER A 62 -2.24 -1.00 -0.34
C SER A 62 -1.17 -1.54 -1.28
N SER A 63 -0.19 -0.72 -1.59
CA SER A 63 0.97 -1.13 -2.38
C SER A 63 2.24 -0.45 -1.85
N ALA A 64 3.41 -0.99 -2.20
CA ALA A 64 4.68 -0.38 -1.83
C ALA A 64 4.78 1.08 -2.34
N GLY A 65 4.27 1.36 -3.54
CA GLY A 65 4.22 2.72 -4.09
C GLY A 65 3.30 3.66 -3.31
N ALA A 66 2.14 3.19 -2.85
CA ALA A 66 1.20 3.96 -2.05
C ALA A 66 1.76 4.33 -0.66
N ARG A 67 2.73 3.55 -0.15
CA ARG A 67 3.44 3.81 1.12
C ARG A 67 4.69 4.65 0.97
N GLY A 68 4.88 5.31 -0.18
CA GLY A 68 5.97 6.25 -0.42
C GLY A 68 7.28 5.64 -0.90
N PHE A 69 7.34 4.31 -1.09
CA PHE A 69 8.52 3.69 -1.68
C PHE A 69 8.59 4.02 -3.18
N ARG A 70 9.78 4.37 -3.68
CA ARG A 70 10.01 4.75 -5.08
C ARG A 70 11.12 3.91 -5.71
N GLY A 71 11.09 3.77 -7.03
CA GLY A 71 12.11 3.04 -7.79
C GLY A 71 12.30 1.59 -7.32
N SER A 72 13.54 1.14 -7.19
CA SER A 72 13.91 -0.21 -6.77
C SER A 72 13.47 -0.57 -5.34
N ARG A 73 13.27 0.42 -4.45
CA ARG A 73 12.82 0.18 -3.08
C ARG A 73 11.42 -0.44 -2.99
N LYS A 74 10.58 -0.34 -4.03
CA LYS A 74 9.24 -0.95 -4.06
C LYS A 74 9.25 -2.48 -4.09
N SER A 75 10.33 -3.07 -4.58
CA SER A 75 10.46 -4.53 -4.70
C SER A 75 11.01 -5.20 -3.45
N THR A 76 11.38 -4.42 -2.43
CA THR A 76 11.99 -4.96 -1.22
C THR A 76 10.98 -5.70 -0.33
N PRO A 77 11.40 -6.74 0.42
CA PRO A 77 10.56 -7.42 1.40
C PRO A 77 9.99 -6.48 2.47
N PHE A 78 10.77 -5.51 2.90
CA PHE A 78 10.33 -4.50 3.87
C PHE A 78 9.16 -3.66 3.35
N ALA A 79 9.23 -3.19 2.10
CA ALA A 79 8.15 -2.43 1.48
C ALA A 79 6.85 -3.26 1.38
N ALA A 80 6.97 -4.55 1.08
CA ALA A 80 5.84 -5.48 1.06
C ALA A 80 5.23 -5.67 2.44
N GLN A 81 6.05 -5.78 3.49
CA GLN A 81 5.60 -5.86 4.89
C GLN A 81 4.79 -4.62 5.30
N VAL A 82 5.31 -3.42 5.03
CA VAL A 82 4.64 -2.16 5.36
C VAL A 82 3.30 -2.03 4.60
N ALA A 83 3.29 -2.39 3.30
CA ALA A 83 2.06 -2.36 2.50
C ALA A 83 1.02 -3.35 3.01
N ALA A 84 1.44 -4.57 3.40
CA ALA A 84 0.55 -5.59 3.93
C ALA A 84 -0.03 -5.20 5.29
N GLY A 85 0.78 -4.66 6.19
CA GLY A 85 0.33 -4.15 7.48
C GLY A 85 -0.71 -3.03 7.35
N ASP A 86 -0.50 -2.08 6.43
CA ASP A 86 -1.45 -0.99 6.17
C ASP A 86 -2.79 -1.51 5.60
N ALA A 87 -2.74 -2.45 4.64
CA ALA A 87 -3.96 -3.05 4.10
C ALA A 87 -4.73 -3.84 5.15
N ALA A 88 -4.02 -4.62 5.98
CA ALA A 88 -4.60 -5.41 7.06
C ALA A 88 -5.25 -4.54 8.14
N ALA A 89 -4.58 -3.47 8.58
CA ALA A 89 -5.12 -2.53 9.55
C ALA A 89 -6.46 -1.94 9.08
N LYS A 90 -6.50 -1.46 7.83
CA LYS A 90 -7.74 -0.93 7.22
C LYS A 90 -8.85 -1.99 7.11
N ALA A 91 -8.49 -3.24 6.84
CA ALA A 91 -9.48 -4.33 6.76
C ALA A 91 -10.03 -4.70 8.15
N MET A 92 -9.19 -4.70 9.18
CA MET A 92 -9.60 -4.93 10.56
C MET A 92 -10.57 -3.84 11.07
N ASP A 93 -10.45 -2.60 10.61
CA ASP A 93 -11.42 -1.53 10.88
C ASP A 93 -12.84 -1.87 10.37
N HIS A 94 -12.94 -2.73 9.36
CA HIS A 94 -14.19 -3.27 8.82
C HIS A 94 -14.64 -4.59 9.47
N GLY A 95 -13.92 -5.04 10.52
CA GLY A 95 -14.28 -6.22 11.31
C GLY A 95 -13.74 -7.55 10.78
N LEU A 96 -12.81 -7.54 9.79
CA LEU A 96 -12.26 -8.75 9.21
C LEU A 96 -11.43 -9.53 10.23
N LYS A 97 -11.69 -10.85 10.34
CA LYS A 97 -10.99 -11.76 11.26
C LYS A 97 -10.32 -12.94 10.55
N ASN A 98 -11.07 -13.62 9.68
CA ASN A 98 -10.57 -14.79 8.98
C ASN A 98 -10.29 -14.47 7.53
N VAL A 99 -9.17 -14.96 7.00
CA VAL A 99 -8.77 -14.69 5.62
C VAL A 99 -8.26 -15.92 4.90
N THR A 100 -8.64 -16.04 3.64
CA THR A 100 -8.00 -16.94 2.68
C THR A 100 -7.00 -16.11 1.88
N VAL A 101 -5.76 -16.58 1.75
CA VAL A 101 -4.72 -15.83 1.04
C VAL A 101 -4.46 -16.44 -0.33
N MET A 102 -4.55 -15.61 -1.36
CA MET A 102 -4.21 -15.94 -2.75
C MET A 102 -2.94 -15.20 -3.14
N VAL A 103 -1.87 -15.94 -3.38
CA VAL A 103 -0.57 -15.38 -3.72
C VAL A 103 -0.30 -15.54 -5.20
N LYS A 104 0.22 -14.49 -5.85
CA LYS A 104 0.56 -14.47 -7.27
C LYS A 104 1.92 -13.79 -7.49
N GLY A 105 2.78 -14.43 -8.26
CA GLY A 105 4.03 -13.85 -8.76
C GLY A 105 5.28 -14.21 -7.96
N PRO A 106 6.47 -14.02 -8.56
CA PRO A 106 7.76 -14.47 -8.03
C PRO A 106 8.54 -13.40 -7.25
N GLY A 107 7.94 -12.27 -6.91
CA GLY A 107 8.63 -11.15 -6.26
C GLY A 107 9.15 -11.46 -4.86
N ALA A 108 10.19 -10.78 -4.42
CA ALA A 108 10.81 -10.95 -3.11
C ALA A 108 9.87 -10.58 -1.93
N GLY A 109 8.81 -9.80 -2.19
CA GLY A 109 7.80 -9.43 -1.20
C GLY A 109 6.77 -10.50 -0.88
N ARG A 110 6.78 -11.65 -1.57
CA ARG A 110 5.78 -12.71 -1.45
C ARG A 110 5.64 -13.24 0.00
N GLU A 111 6.72 -13.71 0.58
CA GLU A 111 6.73 -14.26 1.94
C GLU A 111 6.57 -13.21 3.02
N SER A 112 7.23 -12.07 2.85
CA SER A 112 7.17 -10.98 3.82
C SER A 112 5.77 -10.39 3.96
N ALA A 113 5.00 -10.30 2.87
CA ALA A 113 3.60 -9.90 2.89
C ALA A 113 2.74 -10.90 3.67
N LEU A 114 2.93 -12.22 3.46
CA LEU A 114 2.23 -13.27 4.21
C LEU A 114 2.48 -13.16 5.72
N ARG A 115 3.75 -13.04 6.11
CA ARG A 115 4.15 -12.89 7.51
C ARG A 115 3.53 -11.63 8.14
N ALA A 116 3.48 -10.53 7.40
CA ALA A 116 2.91 -9.28 7.88
C ALA A 116 1.38 -9.38 8.10
N ILE A 117 0.65 -10.10 7.25
CA ILE A 117 -0.79 -10.34 7.42
C ILE A 117 -1.05 -11.17 8.68
N ALA A 118 -0.25 -12.22 8.91
CA ALA A 118 -0.34 -13.03 10.13
C ALA A 118 0.01 -12.20 11.38
N ALA A 119 1.08 -11.40 11.31
CA ALA A 119 1.52 -10.53 12.40
C ALA A 119 0.50 -9.43 12.73
N ALA A 120 -0.29 -8.98 11.76
CA ALA A 120 -1.37 -8.03 11.98
C ALA A 120 -2.55 -8.60 12.79
N GLY A 121 -2.59 -9.93 13.04
CA GLY A 121 -3.62 -10.58 13.83
C GLY A 121 -4.78 -11.19 13.02
N LEU A 122 -4.69 -11.22 11.69
CA LEU A 122 -5.66 -11.89 10.84
C LEU A 122 -5.41 -13.41 10.85
N LYS A 123 -6.48 -14.19 11.09
CA LYS A 123 -6.39 -15.66 11.08
C LYS A 123 -6.42 -16.17 9.65
N ILE A 124 -5.29 -16.73 9.20
CA ILE A 124 -5.17 -17.32 7.86
C ILE A 124 -5.73 -18.75 7.90
N SER A 125 -6.76 -19.01 7.11
CA SER A 125 -7.40 -20.34 7.00
C SER A 125 -6.79 -21.20 5.90
N LEU A 126 -6.44 -20.58 4.77
CA LEU A 126 -5.88 -21.27 3.59
C LEU A 126 -4.94 -20.33 2.85
N ILE A 127 -3.85 -20.89 2.33
CA ILE A 127 -2.92 -20.20 1.43
C ILE A 127 -2.95 -20.94 0.10
N ARG A 128 -3.24 -20.24 -1.00
CA ARG A 128 -3.26 -20.80 -2.35
C ARG A 128 -2.35 -19.98 -3.27
N ASP A 129 -1.52 -20.67 -4.05
CA ASP A 129 -0.80 -20.07 -5.16
C ASP A 129 -1.70 -20.03 -6.40
N VAL A 130 -1.88 -18.85 -6.95
CA VAL A 130 -2.68 -18.61 -8.17
C VAL A 130 -1.83 -17.98 -9.28
N THR A 131 -0.53 -18.20 -9.26
CA THR A 131 0.38 -17.72 -10.31
C THR A 131 -0.01 -18.35 -11.64
N PRO A 132 -0.38 -17.57 -12.68
CA PRO A 132 -0.77 -18.13 -13.97
C PRO A 132 0.45 -18.73 -14.67
N ILE A 133 0.32 -19.98 -15.10
CA ILE A 133 1.31 -20.66 -15.92
C ILE A 133 0.70 -20.81 -17.31
N PRO A 134 1.34 -20.32 -18.39
CA PRO A 134 0.82 -20.46 -19.74
C PRO A 134 0.88 -21.94 -20.18
N HIS A 135 -0.19 -22.43 -20.79
CA HIS A 135 -0.24 -23.73 -21.45
C HIS A 135 0.18 -23.57 -22.92
N ASN A 136 1.47 -23.45 -23.22
CA ASN A 136 2.00 -23.14 -24.56
C ASN A 136 1.39 -21.88 -25.18
N GLY A 137 1.28 -20.80 -24.40
CA GLY A 137 0.78 -19.51 -24.85
C GLY A 137 1.73 -18.76 -25.78
N CYS A 138 1.61 -17.45 -25.81
CA CYS A 138 2.46 -16.57 -26.63
C CYS A 138 3.94 -16.70 -26.25
N ARG A 139 4.81 -16.56 -27.26
CA ARG A 139 6.27 -16.54 -27.03
C ARG A 139 6.63 -15.42 -26.07
N GLN A 140 7.43 -15.72 -25.05
CA GLN A 140 7.90 -14.73 -24.09
C GLN A 140 8.80 -13.66 -24.75
N PRO A 141 8.77 -12.41 -24.25
CA PRO A 141 9.67 -11.37 -24.74
C PRO A 141 11.13 -11.75 -24.49
N LYS A 142 12.01 -11.24 -25.34
CA LYS A 142 13.45 -11.46 -25.24
C LYS A 142 13.97 -10.99 -23.87
N ARG A 143 14.86 -11.76 -23.26
CA ARG A 143 15.50 -11.41 -21.98
C ARG A 143 16.22 -10.07 -22.08
N ARG A 144 16.00 -9.18 -21.11
CA ARG A 144 16.73 -7.91 -21.03
C ARG A 144 18.22 -8.18 -20.89
N ARG A 145 19.03 -7.47 -21.69
CA ARG A 145 20.47 -7.37 -21.47
C ARG A 145 20.70 -6.37 -20.34
N VAL A 146 21.48 -6.75 -19.33
CA VAL A 146 21.88 -5.92 -18.19
C VAL A 146 23.34 -5.54 -18.41
#